data_1df2341866d72225762a7156947a83e7
#
_entry.id   1df2341866d72225762a7156947a83e7
#
_cell.length_a   1.000
_cell.length_b   1.000
_cell.length_c   1.000
_cell.angle_alpha   90.00
_cell.angle_beta   90.00
_cell.angle_gamma   90.00
#
_symmetry.space_group_name_H-M   'P 1'
#
loop_
_entity.id
_entity.type
_entity.pdbx_description
1 polymer ?
#
loop_
_entity_poly.entity_id
_entity_poly.type
_entity_poly.pdbx_seq_one_letter_code
_entity_poly.pdbx_strand_id
1 'polypeptide(L)'
;MRVILVLFLALTGFGCGYSRHSQMTQPGIVPVITAIMPANLSHGGPGFLLTVNGSNFNTNAVVNWNGNMQTTNHLSMNQLTVQIPASDIANTGMVPVTVTNPGSSTPGGPYGGGSNTPSETSNKMTFTIT
;
A
#
# COMPACT_ATOMS: atom_id res chain seq x y z
N MET A 1 -41.66 62.79 31.20
CA MET A 1 -41.62 61.33 30.93
C MET A 1 -40.64 61.14 29.78
N ARG A 2 -39.43 60.70 30.06
CA ARG A 2 -38.40 60.53 29.06
C ARG A 2 -38.23 59.02 28.84
N VAL A 3 -38.57 58.58 27.65
CA VAL A 3 -38.34 57.17 27.25
C VAL A 3 -36.90 57.09 26.72
N ILE A 4 -36.04 56.37 27.44
CA ILE A 4 -34.68 56.08 26.98
C ILE A 4 -34.77 54.85 26.12
N LEU A 5 -34.57 55.04 24.82
CA LEU A 5 -34.44 53.92 23.86
C LEU A 5 -33.03 53.39 23.95
N VAL A 6 -32.87 52.25 24.59
CA VAL A 6 -31.56 51.53 24.61
C VAL A 6 -31.45 50.75 23.35
N LEU A 7 -30.62 51.21 22.44
CA LEU A 7 -30.28 50.49 21.21
C LEU A 7 -29.27 49.38 21.55
N PHE A 8 -29.77 48.13 21.63
CA PHE A 8 -28.89 46.99 21.69
C PHE A 8 -28.30 46.72 20.32
N LEU A 9 -27.02 47.09 20.15
CA LEU A 9 -26.21 46.69 19.00
C LEU A 9 -25.80 45.24 19.20
N ALA A 10 -26.51 44.29 18.61
CA ALA A 10 -26.10 42.90 18.57
C ALA A 10 -24.95 42.77 17.59
N LEU A 11 -23.72 42.67 18.14
CA LEU A 11 -22.53 42.34 17.38
C LEU A 11 -22.58 40.85 17.08
N THR A 12 -23.14 40.48 15.91
CA THR A 12 -23.04 39.11 15.42
C THR A 12 -21.59 38.86 14.96
N GLY A 13 -20.83 38.25 15.83
CA GLY A 13 -19.53 37.76 15.47
C GLY A 13 -19.65 36.70 14.38
N PHE A 14 -19.25 37.04 13.17
CA PHE A 14 -18.97 36.05 12.15
C PHE A 14 -17.76 35.25 12.59
N GLY A 15 -18.01 34.12 13.28
CA GLY A 15 -16.99 33.10 13.48
C GLY A 15 -16.68 32.49 12.12
N CYS A 16 -15.57 32.89 11.50
CA CYS A 16 -14.98 32.13 10.42
C CYS A 16 -14.62 30.75 10.99
N GLY A 17 -15.50 29.79 10.82
CA GLY A 17 -15.20 28.39 11.04
C GLY A 17 -14.15 27.99 10.02
N TYR A 18 -12.89 27.93 10.44
CA TYR A 18 -11.87 27.25 9.68
C TYR A 18 -12.23 25.78 9.70
N SER A 19 -12.90 25.31 8.65
CA SER A 19 -13.04 23.89 8.40
C SER A 19 -11.65 23.33 8.20
N ARG A 20 -11.10 22.75 9.24
CA ARG A 20 -9.92 21.88 9.07
C ARG A 20 -10.38 20.75 8.18
N HIS A 21 -10.04 20.80 6.92
CA HIS A 21 -10.15 19.65 6.04
C HIS A 21 -9.21 18.59 6.59
N SER A 22 -9.77 17.69 7.38
CA SER A 22 -9.05 16.48 7.76
C SER A 22 -8.78 15.71 6.48
N GLN A 23 -7.52 15.51 6.16
CA GLN A 23 -7.16 14.53 5.13
C GLN A 23 -7.81 13.21 5.53
N MET A 24 -8.70 12.72 4.69
CA MET A 24 -9.29 11.41 4.91
C MET A 24 -8.18 10.38 4.68
N THR A 25 -7.66 9.81 5.76
CA THR A 25 -6.81 8.63 5.67
C THR A 25 -7.73 7.46 5.34
N GLN A 26 -7.71 7.03 4.09
CA GLN A 26 -8.41 5.82 3.67
C GLN A 26 -7.57 4.62 4.12
N PRO A 27 -8.17 3.59 4.74
CA PRO A 27 -7.46 2.37 5.06
C PRO A 27 -6.83 1.76 3.82
N GLY A 28 -5.58 1.32 3.91
CA GLY A 28 -4.93 0.57 2.86
C GLY A 28 -5.58 -0.80 2.67
N ILE A 29 -5.48 -1.32 1.46
CA ILE A 29 -5.93 -2.68 1.16
C ILE A 29 -4.76 -3.62 1.44
N VAL A 30 -4.90 -4.46 2.46
CA VAL A 30 -3.88 -5.44 2.84
C VAL A 30 -3.87 -6.59 1.84
N PRO A 31 -2.76 -6.81 1.10
CA PRO A 31 -2.64 -7.96 0.22
C PRO A 31 -2.48 -9.25 1.04
N VAL A 32 -2.89 -10.38 0.47
CA VAL A 32 -2.75 -11.70 1.09
C VAL A 32 -2.14 -12.65 0.09
N ILE A 33 -1.08 -13.38 0.48
CA ILE A 33 -0.50 -14.46 -0.31
C ILE A 33 -1.09 -15.78 0.17
N THR A 34 -1.59 -16.59 -0.76
CA THR A 34 -2.11 -17.93 -0.48
C THR A 34 -1.17 -19.03 -0.94
N ALA A 35 -0.41 -18.80 -2.01
CA ALA A 35 0.56 -19.75 -2.55
C ALA A 35 1.65 -19.05 -3.38
N ILE A 36 2.80 -19.68 -3.46
CA ILE A 36 3.89 -19.30 -4.37
C ILE A 36 4.27 -20.54 -5.21
N MET A 37 4.60 -20.33 -6.47
CA MET A 37 4.97 -21.40 -7.40
C MET A 37 6.18 -20.98 -8.25
N PRO A 38 7.25 -21.78 -8.26
CA PRO A 38 7.52 -22.91 -7.39
C PRO A 38 7.68 -22.48 -5.92
N ALA A 39 7.53 -23.40 -4.97
CA ALA A 39 7.74 -23.14 -3.54
C ALA A 39 9.18 -23.47 -3.10
N ASN A 40 9.89 -24.21 -3.93
CA ASN A 40 11.31 -24.55 -3.71
C ASN A 40 12.03 -24.78 -5.03
N LEU A 41 13.35 -24.64 -5.03
CA LEU A 41 14.26 -24.97 -6.12
C LEU A 41 15.63 -25.34 -5.55
N SER A 42 16.41 -26.08 -6.33
CA SER A 42 17.80 -26.35 -6.00
C SER A 42 18.67 -25.11 -6.25
N HIS A 43 19.64 -24.90 -5.38
CA HIS A 43 20.58 -23.78 -5.50
C HIS A 43 21.45 -23.90 -6.77
N GLY A 44 21.96 -22.75 -7.22
CA GLY A 44 22.90 -22.68 -8.33
C GLY A 44 22.28 -22.92 -9.71
N GLY A 45 20.95 -22.99 -9.80
CA GLY A 45 20.24 -23.06 -11.07
C GLY A 45 20.12 -21.71 -11.78
N PRO A 46 19.51 -21.69 -12.99
CA PRO A 46 19.21 -20.46 -13.69
C PRO A 46 18.14 -19.65 -12.96
N GLY A 47 18.04 -18.34 -13.29
CA GLY A 47 16.91 -17.53 -12.84
C GLY A 47 15.57 -18.13 -13.27
N PHE A 48 14.52 -17.86 -12.53
CA PHE A 48 13.22 -18.47 -12.75
C PHE A 48 12.07 -17.45 -12.57
N LEU A 49 10.91 -17.80 -13.09
CA LEU A 49 9.69 -17.03 -12.90
C LEU A 49 8.95 -17.55 -11.65
N LEU A 50 8.82 -16.66 -10.67
CA LEU A 50 8.00 -16.93 -9.48
C LEU A 50 6.59 -16.42 -9.72
N THR A 51 5.59 -17.27 -9.51
CA THR A 51 4.18 -16.91 -9.52
C THR A 51 3.68 -16.79 -8.08
N VAL A 52 3.08 -15.67 -7.76
CA VAL A 52 2.50 -15.38 -6.45
C VAL A 52 0.98 -15.33 -6.59
N ASN A 53 0.29 -16.25 -5.93
CA ASN A 53 -1.17 -16.31 -5.92
C ASN A 53 -1.68 -15.79 -4.57
N GLY A 54 -2.80 -15.08 -4.61
CA GLY A 54 -3.37 -14.52 -3.41
C GLY A 54 -4.62 -13.70 -3.67
N SER A 55 -4.76 -12.61 -2.95
CA SER A 55 -5.87 -11.67 -3.11
C SER A 55 -5.47 -10.24 -2.74
N ASN A 56 -6.29 -9.31 -3.20
CA ASN A 56 -6.12 -7.88 -2.92
C ASN A 56 -4.81 -7.27 -3.45
N PHE A 57 -4.28 -7.78 -4.55
CA PHE A 57 -3.12 -7.21 -5.19
C PHE A 57 -3.51 -5.97 -6.01
N ASN A 58 -2.97 -4.82 -5.65
CA ASN A 58 -3.15 -3.59 -6.42
C ASN A 58 -2.38 -3.67 -7.75
N THR A 59 -2.75 -2.83 -8.71
CA THR A 59 -2.10 -2.79 -10.04
C THR A 59 -0.61 -2.48 -9.99
N ASN A 60 -0.16 -1.81 -8.92
CA ASN A 60 1.24 -1.46 -8.67
C ASN A 60 1.83 -2.26 -7.49
N ALA A 61 1.22 -3.39 -7.13
CA ALA A 61 1.74 -4.29 -6.10
C ALA A 61 3.14 -4.78 -6.45
N VAL A 62 3.99 -4.88 -5.44
CA VAL A 62 5.40 -5.27 -5.59
C VAL A 62 5.69 -6.51 -4.75
N VAL A 63 6.30 -7.51 -5.37
CA VAL A 63 6.83 -8.68 -4.67
C VAL A 63 8.17 -8.33 -4.04
N ASN A 64 8.32 -8.66 -2.76
CA ASN A 64 9.59 -8.54 -2.05
C ASN A 64 10.20 -9.92 -1.87
N TRP A 65 11.41 -10.08 -2.33
CA TRP A 65 12.23 -11.27 -2.17
C TRP A 65 13.31 -10.99 -1.14
N ASN A 66 13.27 -11.68 -0.02
CA ASN A 66 14.18 -11.45 1.10
C ASN A 66 14.29 -9.98 1.53
N GLY A 67 13.15 -9.27 1.53
CA GLY A 67 13.07 -7.85 1.86
C GLY A 67 13.42 -6.90 0.72
N ASN A 68 13.89 -7.40 -0.43
CA ASN A 68 14.24 -6.58 -1.59
C ASN A 68 13.08 -6.54 -2.59
N MET A 69 12.69 -5.35 -3.02
CA MET A 69 11.66 -5.16 -4.03
C MET A 69 12.13 -5.68 -5.38
N GLN A 70 11.29 -6.48 -6.03
CA GLN A 70 11.53 -7.04 -7.35
C GLN A 70 10.62 -6.42 -8.40
N THR A 71 11.10 -6.36 -9.64
CA THR A 71 10.24 -5.93 -10.76
C THR A 71 9.12 -6.93 -10.94
N THR A 72 7.89 -6.50 -10.68
CA THR A 72 6.70 -7.35 -10.61
C THR A 72 5.77 -7.09 -11.78
N ASN A 73 5.25 -8.16 -12.39
CA ASN A 73 4.19 -8.09 -13.38
C ASN A 73 2.85 -8.38 -12.71
N HIS A 74 1.93 -7.44 -12.80
CA HIS A 74 0.57 -7.60 -12.30
C HIS A 74 -0.30 -8.27 -13.37
N LEU A 75 -0.71 -9.51 -13.12
CA LEU A 75 -1.62 -10.25 -14.02
C LEU A 75 -3.08 -10.03 -13.63
N SER A 76 -3.38 -10.06 -12.35
CA SER A 76 -4.71 -9.81 -11.79
C SER A 76 -4.63 -9.44 -10.32
N MET A 77 -5.76 -9.11 -9.72
CA MET A 77 -5.86 -8.88 -8.27
C MET A 77 -5.49 -10.13 -7.43
N ASN A 78 -5.37 -11.29 -8.07
CA ASN A 78 -5.13 -12.58 -7.43
C ASN A 78 -3.80 -13.20 -7.85
N GLN A 79 -3.09 -12.64 -8.81
CA GLN A 79 -1.87 -13.23 -9.35
C GLN A 79 -0.85 -12.19 -9.77
N LEU A 80 0.37 -12.38 -9.31
CA LEU A 80 1.55 -11.62 -9.70
C LEU A 80 2.62 -12.59 -10.19
N THR A 81 3.49 -12.12 -11.08
CA THR A 81 4.70 -12.83 -11.49
C THR A 81 5.91 -11.94 -11.32
N VAL A 82 7.04 -12.56 -10.99
CA VAL A 82 8.31 -11.88 -10.82
C VAL A 82 9.45 -12.77 -11.30
N GLN A 83 10.39 -12.17 -12.03
CA GLN A 83 11.60 -12.86 -12.47
C GLN A 83 12.64 -12.79 -11.36
N ILE A 84 13.01 -13.95 -10.80
CA ILE A 84 14.06 -14.08 -9.80
C ILE A 84 15.37 -14.42 -10.51
N PRO A 85 16.43 -13.61 -10.34
CA PRO A 85 17.71 -13.88 -10.98
C PRO A 85 18.44 -15.06 -10.33
N ALA A 86 19.34 -15.69 -11.09
CA ALA A 86 20.15 -16.81 -10.62
C ALA A 86 21.00 -16.48 -9.38
N SER A 87 21.42 -15.23 -9.23
CA SER A 87 22.18 -14.76 -8.06
C SER A 87 21.40 -14.88 -6.75
N ASP A 88 20.08 -14.81 -6.79
CA ASP A 88 19.23 -14.86 -5.60
C ASP A 88 18.96 -16.30 -5.11
N ILE A 89 19.34 -17.30 -5.91
CA ILE A 89 19.25 -18.72 -5.56
C ILE A 89 20.62 -19.40 -5.59
N ALA A 90 21.71 -18.63 -5.51
CA ALA A 90 23.08 -19.17 -5.54
C ALA A 90 23.43 -20.03 -4.32
N ASN A 91 22.77 -19.79 -3.18
CA ASN A 91 23.03 -20.46 -1.91
C ASN A 91 21.74 -21.09 -1.37
N THR A 92 21.90 -22.19 -0.63
CA THR A 92 20.80 -22.85 0.08
C THR A 92 20.25 -21.94 1.20
N GLY A 93 18.96 -22.04 1.48
CA GLY A 93 18.35 -21.30 2.56
C GLY A 93 16.84 -21.11 2.41
N MET A 94 16.27 -20.43 3.36
CA MET A 94 14.85 -20.05 3.36
C MET A 94 14.73 -18.57 3.06
N VAL A 95 13.91 -18.21 2.09
CA VAL A 95 13.69 -16.83 1.66
C VAL A 95 12.27 -16.39 1.98
N PRO A 96 12.09 -15.32 2.74
CA PRO A 96 10.76 -14.76 2.95
C PRO A 96 10.30 -14.02 1.69
N VAL A 97 9.07 -14.30 1.27
CA VAL A 97 8.39 -13.64 0.16
C VAL A 97 7.18 -12.91 0.70
N THR A 98 7.07 -11.64 0.41
CA THR A 98 5.91 -10.80 0.76
C THR A 98 5.49 -9.98 -0.45
N VAL A 99 4.27 -9.44 -0.40
CA VAL A 99 3.76 -8.50 -1.38
C VAL A 99 3.43 -7.19 -0.68
N THR A 100 3.82 -6.08 -1.26
CA THR A 100 3.46 -4.75 -0.78
C THR A 100 2.56 -4.06 -1.79
N ASN A 101 1.40 -3.62 -1.34
CA ASN A 101 0.59 -2.63 -2.04
C ASN A 101 1.12 -1.25 -1.68
N PRO A 102 1.76 -0.52 -2.58
CA PRO A 102 2.26 0.81 -2.27
C PRO A 102 1.13 1.74 -1.86
N GLY A 103 1.42 2.61 -0.91
CA GLY A 103 0.53 3.71 -0.56
C GLY A 103 0.41 4.72 -1.70
N SER A 104 -0.64 5.49 -1.68
CA SER A 104 -0.83 6.61 -2.60
C SER A 104 -1.22 7.85 -1.84
N SER A 105 -0.73 8.98 -2.31
CA SER A 105 -1.15 10.30 -1.81
C SER A 105 -1.63 11.12 -2.98
N THR A 106 -2.86 11.61 -2.88
CA THR A 106 -3.40 12.56 -3.85
C THR A 106 -3.37 13.94 -3.22
N PRO A 107 -2.65 14.92 -3.79
CA PRO A 107 -2.66 16.28 -3.30
C PRO A 107 -4.07 16.84 -3.30
N GLY A 108 -4.44 17.54 -2.23
CA GLY A 108 -5.70 18.30 -2.21
C GLY A 108 -5.68 19.41 -3.25
N GLY A 109 -6.81 19.61 -3.93
CA GLY A 109 -7.01 20.77 -4.79
C GLY A 109 -7.17 22.08 -3.97
N PRO A 110 -7.36 23.23 -4.62
CA PRO A 110 -7.52 24.54 -3.94
C PRO A 110 -8.71 24.58 -2.97
N TYR A 111 -9.61 23.62 -3.04
CA TYR A 111 -10.77 23.47 -2.15
C TYR A 111 -10.60 22.38 -1.09
N GLY A 112 -9.42 21.78 -0.93
CA GLY A 112 -9.16 20.66 -0.04
C GLY A 112 -9.44 19.30 -0.72
N GLY A 113 -9.40 18.20 0.03
CA GLY A 113 -9.77 16.87 -0.48
C GLY A 113 -8.60 15.99 -0.92
N GLY A 114 -7.41 16.15 -0.33
CA GLY A 114 -6.32 15.18 -0.47
C GLY A 114 -6.68 13.84 0.17
N SER A 115 -6.31 12.74 -0.47
CA SER A 115 -6.45 11.38 0.07
C SER A 115 -5.06 10.79 0.30
N ASN A 116 -4.88 10.14 1.42
CA ASN A 116 -3.66 9.41 1.73
C ASN A 116 -4.00 7.97 2.09
N THR A 117 -3.49 7.03 1.29
CA THR A 117 -3.63 5.60 1.54
C THR A 117 -2.27 5.06 1.97
N PRO A 118 -2.16 4.42 3.13
CA PRO A 118 -0.90 3.84 3.58
C PRO A 118 -0.46 2.68 2.70
N SER A 119 0.83 2.38 2.73
CA SER A 119 1.39 1.16 2.15
C SER A 119 1.07 -0.03 3.06
N GLU A 120 0.62 -1.12 2.47
CA GLU A 120 0.25 -2.35 3.18
C GLU A 120 1.07 -3.53 2.68
N THR A 121 1.51 -4.38 3.60
CA THR A 121 2.32 -5.56 3.29
C THR A 121 1.58 -6.83 3.70
N SER A 122 1.69 -7.87 2.87
CA SER A 122 1.03 -9.16 3.06
C SER A 122 1.64 -9.99 4.20
N ASN A 123 0.97 -11.12 4.49
CA ASN A 123 1.59 -12.23 5.19
C ASN A 123 2.85 -12.72 4.46
N LYS A 124 3.74 -13.36 5.19
CA LYS A 124 4.98 -13.94 4.67
C LYS A 124 4.74 -15.38 4.20
N MET A 125 5.24 -15.70 3.00
CA MET A 125 5.43 -17.07 2.52
C MET A 125 6.91 -17.38 2.47
N THR A 126 7.30 -18.64 2.72
CA THR A 126 8.68 -19.06 2.71
C THR A 126 8.98 -19.85 1.43
N PHE A 127 9.99 -19.40 0.69
CA PHE A 127 10.57 -20.13 -0.43
C PHE A 127 11.81 -20.87 0.07
N THR A 128 11.99 -22.12 -0.33
CA THR A 128 13.12 -22.94 0.10
C THR A 128 14.09 -23.18 -1.05
N ILE A 129 15.37 -22.85 -0.83
CA ILE A 129 16.47 -23.16 -1.74
C ILE A 129 17.21 -24.36 -1.16
N THR A 130 17.17 -25.49 -1.85
CA THR A 130 17.76 -26.78 -1.43
C THR A 130 19.11 -27.05 -2.06
#